data_b376d0443fca62eb588e43bdb6153dca
#
_entry.id   b376d0443fca62eb588e43bdb6153dca
#
_cell.length_a   1.000
_cell.length_b   1.000
_cell.length_c   1.000
_cell.angle_alpha   90.00
_cell.angle_beta   90.00
_cell.angle_gamma   90.00
#
_symmetry.space_group_name_H-M   'P 1'
#
loop_
_entity.id
_entity.type
_entity.pdbx_description
1 polymer ?
#
loop_
_entity_poly.entity_id
_entity_poly.type
_entity_poly.pdbx_seq_one_letter_code
_entity_poly.pdbx_strand_id
1 'polypeptide(L)'
;TQGNKDLKAEHSNYYSVNLEYNTNRLNVSVTGYLNYIDDMINSTTYRLVDLPNGEELRAQAQKEFNLTDSETKALANYKLYGNLDKGVVRGFEVNAATNLGAGFSLNGNYAYAYARGKSVDGVWGNIDRSVRHTGTVAGNYTHAWNDYMLNVNINGRFQSKRFHPGHSYGDAPGYGVWNLNVKHSLTGFQHLGLDFGMGLDNIFNKRDTRPNGVNYALLSPGRMAYVSLTLRFKK
;
A
#
# COMPACT_ATOMS: atom_id res chain seq x y z
N THR A 1 -10.33 -5.25 -24.75
CA THR A 1 -9.56 -6.29 -24.03
C THR A 1 -9.97 -7.64 -24.58
N GLN A 2 -9.05 -8.38 -25.13
CA GLN A 2 -9.32 -9.72 -25.63
C GLN A 2 -8.81 -10.76 -24.62
N GLY A 3 -9.62 -11.77 -24.34
CA GLY A 3 -9.19 -12.94 -23.57
C GLY A 3 -8.18 -13.75 -24.39
N ASN A 4 -7.19 -14.33 -23.73
CA ASN A 4 -6.26 -15.25 -24.35
C ASN A 4 -6.62 -16.68 -23.93
N LYS A 5 -7.00 -17.51 -24.89
CA LYS A 5 -7.40 -18.91 -24.67
C LYS A 5 -6.20 -19.83 -24.39
N ASP A 6 -4.99 -19.37 -24.73
CA ASP A 6 -3.74 -20.11 -24.56
C ASP A 6 -3.03 -19.82 -23.23
N LEU A 7 -3.73 -19.09 -22.31
CA LEU A 7 -3.19 -18.84 -20.97
C LEU A 7 -3.02 -20.13 -20.19
N LYS A 8 -1.82 -20.33 -19.70
CA LYS A 8 -1.52 -21.36 -18.71
C LYS A 8 -1.88 -20.86 -17.32
N ALA A 9 -2.20 -21.78 -16.43
CA ALA A 9 -2.39 -21.47 -15.02
C ALA A 9 -1.08 -21.00 -14.40
N GLU A 10 -1.13 -19.92 -13.62
CA GLU A 10 -0.02 -19.46 -12.82
C GLU A 10 0.23 -20.43 -11.66
N HIS A 11 1.49 -20.77 -11.42
CA HIS A 11 1.93 -21.63 -10.32
C HIS A 11 2.89 -20.87 -9.42
N SER A 12 2.77 -21.05 -8.12
CA SER A 12 3.72 -20.44 -7.19
C SER A 12 4.19 -21.41 -6.11
N ASN A 13 5.48 -21.31 -5.77
CA ASN A 13 6.09 -22.01 -4.64
C ASN A 13 6.52 -20.98 -3.60
N TYR A 14 5.83 -21.00 -2.47
CA TYR A 14 6.07 -20.06 -1.38
C TYR A 14 6.77 -20.74 -0.20
N TYR A 15 7.85 -20.13 0.26
CA TYR A 15 8.62 -20.55 1.43
C TYR A 15 8.71 -19.40 2.41
N SER A 16 8.52 -19.67 3.69
CA SER A 16 8.71 -18.67 4.74
C SER A 16 9.25 -19.27 6.01
N VAL A 17 10.02 -18.46 6.74
CA VAL A 17 10.52 -18.78 8.07
C VAL A 17 10.19 -17.59 8.96
N ASN A 18 9.58 -17.86 10.11
CA ASN A 18 9.28 -16.87 11.13
C ASN A 18 10.09 -17.16 12.39
N LEU A 19 10.68 -16.12 12.98
CA LEU A 19 11.36 -16.14 14.26
C LEU A 19 10.68 -15.14 15.18
N GLU A 20 10.36 -15.57 16.39
CA GLU A 20 9.70 -14.73 17.40
C GLU A 20 10.50 -14.70 18.68
N TYR A 21 10.61 -13.52 19.26
CA TYR A 21 11.17 -13.31 20.58
C TYR A 21 10.18 -12.50 21.41
N ASN A 22 9.70 -13.10 22.50
CA ASN A 22 8.67 -12.54 23.34
C ASN A 22 9.12 -12.48 24.79
N THR A 23 9.00 -11.31 25.38
CA THR A 23 9.19 -11.05 26.80
C THR A 23 8.05 -10.23 27.35
N ASN A 24 8.02 -9.97 28.66
CA ASN A 24 7.01 -9.11 29.27
C ASN A 24 7.06 -7.64 28.77
N ARG A 25 8.17 -7.22 28.16
CA ARG A 25 8.36 -5.83 27.73
C ARG A 25 8.64 -5.68 26.25
N LEU A 26 9.12 -6.72 25.59
CA LEU A 26 9.55 -6.67 24.19
C LEU A 26 9.03 -7.87 23.44
N ASN A 27 8.32 -7.62 22.36
CA ASN A 27 7.89 -8.60 21.38
C ASN A 27 8.51 -8.23 20.05
N VAL A 28 9.20 -9.16 19.41
CA VAL A 28 9.79 -8.99 18.08
C VAL A 28 9.51 -10.24 17.27
N SER A 29 9.02 -10.05 16.05
CA SER A 29 8.95 -11.13 15.06
C SER A 29 9.66 -10.72 13.77
N VAL A 30 10.36 -11.67 13.17
CA VAL A 30 11.03 -11.51 11.88
C VAL A 30 10.62 -12.66 10.98
N THR A 31 10.00 -12.34 9.87
CA THR A 31 9.59 -13.31 8.84
C THR A 31 10.40 -13.08 7.58
N GLY A 32 11.18 -14.07 7.15
CA GLY A 32 11.81 -14.10 5.84
C GLY A 32 10.94 -14.92 4.87
N TYR A 33 10.81 -14.50 3.63
CA TYR A 33 10.01 -15.22 2.64
C TYR A 33 10.61 -15.18 1.23
N LEU A 34 10.24 -16.20 0.46
CA LEU A 34 10.60 -16.36 -0.93
C LEU A 34 9.44 -17.00 -1.68
N ASN A 35 9.00 -16.38 -2.76
CA ASN A 35 7.98 -16.88 -3.65
C ASN A 35 8.52 -16.91 -5.08
N TYR A 36 8.55 -18.09 -5.68
CA TYR A 36 8.81 -18.28 -7.11
C TYR A 36 7.48 -18.46 -7.82
N ILE A 37 7.29 -17.72 -8.90
CA ILE A 37 6.07 -17.73 -9.69
C ILE A 37 6.44 -18.14 -11.11
N ASP A 38 5.84 -19.20 -11.61
CA ASP A 38 5.97 -19.66 -12.99
C ASP A 38 4.67 -19.35 -13.75
N ASP A 39 4.79 -19.11 -15.05
CA ASP A 39 3.69 -18.76 -15.95
C ASP A 39 2.85 -17.56 -15.45
N MET A 40 3.47 -16.59 -14.78
CA MET A 40 2.79 -15.42 -14.18
C MET A 40 1.92 -14.69 -15.22
N ILE A 41 0.63 -14.55 -14.92
CA ILE A 41 -0.30 -13.88 -15.82
C ILE A 41 -0.14 -12.36 -15.70
N ASN A 42 0.12 -11.72 -16.82
CA ASN A 42 0.20 -10.26 -16.89
C ASN A 42 -0.49 -9.76 -18.16
N SER A 43 -0.73 -8.47 -18.21
CA SER A 43 -1.31 -7.82 -19.38
C SER A 43 -0.38 -6.75 -19.93
N THR A 44 -0.22 -6.75 -21.24
CA THR A 44 0.47 -5.67 -21.95
C THR A 44 -0.54 -4.88 -22.75
N THR A 45 -0.44 -3.56 -22.68
CA THR A 45 -1.29 -2.64 -23.45
C THR A 45 -0.47 -2.11 -24.63
N TYR A 46 -0.95 -2.38 -25.81
CA TYR A 46 -0.37 -1.87 -27.07
C TYR A 46 -1.25 -0.74 -27.61
N ARG A 47 -0.66 0.27 -28.21
CA ARG A 47 -1.43 1.21 -29.05
C ARG A 47 -1.69 0.53 -30.38
N LEU A 48 -2.96 0.50 -30.81
CA LEU A 48 -3.32 -0.17 -32.07
C LEU A 48 -2.61 0.42 -33.28
N VAL A 49 -2.34 1.72 -33.26
CA VAL A 49 -1.61 2.41 -34.34
C VAL A 49 -0.15 1.97 -34.48
N ASP A 50 0.45 1.43 -33.44
CA ASP A 50 1.83 0.98 -33.41
C ASP A 50 1.97 -0.52 -33.79
N LEU A 51 0.84 -1.23 -33.95
CA LEU A 51 0.82 -2.64 -34.30
C LEU A 51 0.68 -2.85 -35.81
N PRO A 52 1.47 -3.75 -36.44
CA PRO A 52 1.35 -4.06 -37.86
C PRO A 52 -0.05 -4.54 -38.28
N ASN A 53 -0.74 -5.25 -37.36
CA ASN A 53 -2.10 -5.77 -37.56
C ASN A 53 -3.18 -4.97 -36.79
N GLY A 54 -2.91 -3.73 -36.43
CA GLY A 54 -3.81 -2.91 -35.63
C GLY A 54 -5.20 -2.71 -36.23
N GLU A 55 -5.30 -2.58 -37.54
CA GLU A 55 -6.59 -2.45 -38.24
C GLU A 55 -7.36 -3.79 -38.26
N GLU A 56 -6.68 -4.91 -38.38
CA GLU A 56 -7.32 -6.24 -38.30
C GLU A 56 -7.91 -6.46 -36.89
N LEU A 57 -7.17 -6.08 -35.85
CA LEU A 57 -7.63 -6.15 -34.47
C LEU A 57 -8.83 -5.24 -34.20
N ARG A 58 -8.89 -4.08 -34.83
CA ARG A 58 -10.07 -3.19 -34.78
C ARG A 58 -11.29 -3.85 -35.45
N ALA A 59 -11.11 -4.41 -36.65
CA ALA A 59 -12.17 -5.09 -37.37
C ALA A 59 -12.68 -6.33 -36.64
N GLN A 60 -11.78 -7.08 -36.01
CA GLN A 60 -12.15 -8.21 -35.16
C GLN A 60 -12.95 -7.76 -33.94
N ALA A 61 -12.50 -6.71 -33.23
CA ALA A 61 -13.22 -6.15 -32.09
C ALA A 61 -14.62 -5.63 -32.51
N GLN A 62 -14.75 -5.01 -33.68
CA GLN A 62 -16.02 -4.56 -34.21
C GLN A 62 -17.02 -5.71 -34.33
N LYS A 63 -16.58 -6.84 -34.88
CA LYS A 63 -17.45 -8.02 -35.06
C LYS A 63 -17.77 -8.70 -33.72
N GLU A 64 -16.78 -8.86 -32.87
CA GLU A 64 -16.90 -9.60 -31.60
C GLU A 64 -17.81 -8.86 -30.59
N PHE A 65 -17.71 -7.54 -30.55
CA PHE A 65 -18.45 -6.70 -29.60
C PHE A 65 -19.59 -5.90 -30.24
N ASN A 66 -19.86 -6.16 -31.51
CA ASN A 66 -20.90 -5.47 -32.28
C ASN A 66 -20.82 -3.93 -32.19
N LEU A 67 -19.59 -3.41 -32.34
CA LEU A 67 -19.31 -1.98 -32.24
C LEU A 67 -19.74 -1.23 -33.51
N THR A 68 -20.19 0.01 -33.34
CA THR A 68 -20.39 0.95 -34.44
C THR A 68 -19.06 1.39 -35.07
N ASP A 69 -19.08 1.92 -36.27
CA ASP A 69 -17.89 2.46 -36.95
C ASP A 69 -17.20 3.57 -36.11
N SER A 70 -17.99 4.39 -35.43
CA SER A 70 -17.48 5.45 -34.55
C SER A 70 -16.75 4.91 -33.35
N GLU A 71 -17.32 3.91 -32.66
CA GLU A 71 -16.72 3.24 -31.53
C GLU A 71 -15.45 2.49 -31.93
N THR A 72 -15.47 1.82 -33.07
CA THR A 72 -14.31 1.10 -33.62
C THR A 72 -13.14 2.05 -33.92
N LYS A 73 -13.40 3.22 -34.51
CA LYS A 73 -12.40 4.26 -34.76
C LYS A 73 -11.84 4.85 -33.47
N ALA A 74 -12.65 4.91 -32.41
CA ALA A 74 -12.23 5.40 -31.09
C ALA A 74 -11.35 4.40 -30.31
N LEU A 75 -11.24 3.14 -30.76
CA LEU A 75 -10.36 2.15 -30.14
C LEU A 75 -8.89 2.55 -30.34
N ALA A 76 -8.25 3.02 -29.27
CA ALA A 76 -6.86 3.46 -29.29
C ALA A 76 -5.89 2.37 -28.83
N ASN A 77 -6.34 1.50 -27.93
CA ASN A 77 -5.47 0.55 -27.22
C ASN A 77 -6.00 -0.88 -27.33
N TYR A 78 -5.06 -1.80 -27.44
CA TYR A 78 -5.28 -3.24 -27.38
C TYR A 78 -4.60 -3.80 -26.15
N LYS A 79 -5.35 -4.48 -25.30
CA LYS A 79 -4.82 -5.12 -24.10
C LYS A 79 -4.85 -6.62 -24.27
N LEU A 80 -3.68 -7.23 -24.26
CA LEU A 80 -3.49 -8.68 -24.37
C LEU A 80 -3.01 -9.23 -23.01
N TYR A 81 -3.65 -10.29 -22.56
CA TYR A 81 -3.17 -11.11 -21.46
C TYR A 81 -2.25 -12.20 -21.97
N GLY A 82 -1.14 -12.38 -21.29
CA GLY A 82 -0.16 -13.41 -21.59
C GLY A 82 0.49 -13.91 -20.32
N ASN A 83 1.14 -15.07 -20.41
CA ASN A 83 2.01 -15.53 -19.35
C ASN A 83 3.36 -14.84 -19.49
N LEU A 84 3.83 -14.21 -18.41
CA LEU A 84 5.23 -13.89 -18.23
C LEU A 84 5.98 -15.18 -17.93
N ASP A 85 7.24 -15.25 -18.34
CA ASP A 85 8.03 -16.47 -18.14
C ASP A 85 8.14 -16.82 -16.65
N LYS A 86 8.61 -15.89 -15.83
CA LYS A 86 8.84 -16.10 -14.39
C LYS A 86 8.67 -14.84 -13.55
N GLY A 87 8.31 -15.05 -12.29
CA GLY A 87 8.33 -14.01 -11.27
C GLY A 87 9.08 -14.47 -10.02
N VAL A 88 9.67 -13.54 -9.29
CA VAL A 88 10.24 -13.79 -7.98
C VAL A 88 9.86 -12.64 -7.04
N VAL A 89 9.35 -13.01 -5.88
CA VAL A 89 9.11 -12.08 -4.78
C VAL A 89 9.82 -12.62 -3.54
N ARG A 90 10.75 -11.85 -3.00
CA ARG A 90 11.48 -12.22 -1.79
C ARG A 90 11.64 -11.02 -0.88
N GLY A 91 11.72 -11.29 0.41
CA GLY A 91 11.85 -10.20 1.34
C GLY A 91 11.85 -10.67 2.78
N PHE A 92 11.71 -9.69 3.65
CA PHE A 92 11.52 -9.94 5.08
C PHE A 92 10.61 -8.87 5.69
N GLU A 93 9.97 -9.24 6.77
CA GLU A 93 9.11 -8.39 7.57
C GLU A 93 9.59 -8.43 9.02
N VAL A 94 9.61 -7.28 9.66
CA VAL A 94 9.94 -7.14 11.09
C VAL A 94 8.77 -6.45 11.77
N ASN A 95 8.24 -7.06 12.82
CA ASN A 95 7.29 -6.43 13.71
C ASN A 95 7.92 -6.32 15.09
N ALA A 96 7.77 -5.18 15.72
CA ALA A 96 8.30 -4.95 17.07
C ALA A 96 7.31 -4.14 17.90
N ALA A 97 7.15 -4.54 19.16
CA ALA A 97 6.38 -3.79 20.14
C ALA A 97 7.12 -3.84 21.49
N THR A 98 7.24 -2.70 22.15
CA THR A 98 7.91 -2.63 23.43
C THR A 98 7.19 -1.70 24.40
N ASN A 99 7.18 -2.11 25.67
CA ASN A 99 6.79 -1.26 26.79
C ASN A 99 8.07 -0.74 27.47
N LEU A 100 8.34 0.54 27.30
CA LEU A 100 9.53 1.21 27.82
C LEU A 100 9.39 1.58 29.31
N GLY A 101 8.22 1.41 29.89
CA GLY A 101 7.91 1.83 31.26
C GLY A 101 7.52 3.32 31.33
N ALA A 102 7.19 3.77 32.54
CA ALA A 102 6.76 5.15 32.82
C ALA A 102 5.65 5.68 31.88
N GLY A 103 4.80 4.79 31.37
CA GLY A 103 3.71 5.13 30.46
C GLY A 103 4.07 5.17 28.97
N PHE A 104 5.34 4.91 28.63
CA PHE A 104 5.79 4.91 27.24
C PHE A 104 5.72 3.52 26.60
N SER A 105 5.20 3.45 25.40
CA SER A 105 5.28 2.27 24.54
C SER A 105 5.59 2.66 23.10
N LEU A 106 6.24 1.75 22.39
CA LEU A 106 6.62 1.89 20.99
C LEU A 106 6.22 0.63 20.25
N ASN A 107 5.65 0.76 19.06
CA ASN A 107 5.40 -0.34 18.16
C ASN A 107 5.62 0.08 16.71
N GLY A 108 5.97 -0.88 15.88
CA GLY A 108 6.18 -0.63 14.48
C GLY A 108 6.34 -1.90 13.68
N ASN A 109 6.22 -1.74 12.38
CA ASN A 109 6.56 -2.77 11.42
C ASN A 109 7.42 -2.19 10.30
N TYR A 110 8.20 -3.06 9.70
CA TYR A 110 8.97 -2.75 8.51
C TYR A 110 8.95 -3.96 7.59
N ALA A 111 8.71 -3.73 6.31
CA ALA A 111 8.77 -4.76 5.28
C ALA A 111 9.71 -4.34 4.15
N TYR A 112 10.56 -5.27 3.75
CA TYR A 112 11.35 -5.21 2.54
C TYR A 112 10.84 -6.27 1.57
N ALA A 113 10.45 -5.87 0.35
CA ALA A 113 9.98 -6.76 -0.69
C ALA A 113 10.72 -6.50 -2.00
N TYR A 114 11.41 -7.50 -2.51
CA TYR A 114 12.09 -7.47 -3.80
C TYR A 114 11.27 -8.29 -4.79
N ALA A 115 10.54 -7.60 -5.66
CA ALA A 115 9.64 -8.21 -6.65
C ALA A 115 10.17 -7.98 -8.07
N ARG A 116 10.43 -9.04 -8.79
CA ARG A 116 10.91 -9.01 -10.18
C ARG A 116 10.11 -9.99 -11.03
N GLY A 117 9.85 -9.59 -12.27
CA GLY A 117 9.26 -10.44 -13.29
C GLY A 117 10.16 -10.50 -14.53
N LYS A 118 10.14 -11.60 -15.22
CA LYS A 118 10.84 -11.77 -16.49
C LYS A 118 9.84 -11.56 -17.63
N SER A 119 10.13 -10.62 -18.53
CA SER A 119 9.29 -10.39 -19.71
C SER A 119 9.41 -11.52 -20.72
N VAL A 120 8.50 -11.55 -21.70
CA VAL A 120 8.54 -12.49 -22.82
C VAL A 120 9.86 -12.43 -23.61
N ASP A 121 10.54 -11.26 -23.60
CA ASP A 121 11.85 -11.06 -24.20
C ASP A 121 13.02 -11.56 -23.33
N GLY A 122 12.70 -12.18 -22.21
CA GLY A 122 13.68 -12.75 -21.29
C GLY A 122 14.36 -11.74 -20.34
N VAL A 123 13.92 -10.47 -20.33
CA VAL A 123 14.51 -9.39 -19.54
C VAL A 123 13.86 -9.29 -18.15
N TRP A 124 14.67 -9.31 -17.10
CA TRP A 124 14.20 -9.12 -15.74
C TRP A 124 13.94 -7.64 -15.43
N GLY A 125 12.70 -7.32 -15.03
CA GLY A 125 12.27 -5.98 -14.64
C GLY A 125 11.59 -5.94 -13.27
N ASN A 126 11.37 -4.74 -12.71
CA ASN A 126 10.52 -4.59 -11.54
C ASN A 126 9.07 -4.89 -11.93
N ILE A 127 8.33 -5.54 -11.03
CA ILE A 127 6.88 -5.73 -11.21
C ILE A 127 6.19 -4.37 -11.04
N ASP A 128 5.22 -4.09 -11.92
CA ASP A 128 4.45 -2.85 -11.86
C ASP A 128 3.78 -2.67 -10.49
N ARG A 129 3.81 -1.44 -10.00
CA ARG A 129 3.30 -1.01 -8.69
C ARG A 129 4.00 -1.64 -7.48
N SER A 130 5.08 -2.37 -7.67
CA SER A 130 5.85 -2.88 -6.53
C SER A 130 6.54 -1.77 -5.77
N VAL A 131 6.65 -1.95 -4.45
CA VAL A 131 7.33 -1.06 -3.51
C VAL A 131 8.34 -1.88 -2.73
N ARG A 132 9.57 -1.38 -2.56
CA ARG A 132 10.62 -2.14 -1.87
C ARG A 132 10.58 -2.02 -0.36
N HIS A 133 10.29 -0.83 0.15
CA HIS A 133 10.34 -0.56 1.58
C HIS A 133 9.02 0.06 2.02
N THR A 134 8.38 -0.54 3.00
CA THR A 134 7.20 0.00 3.67
C THR A 134 7.38 -0.14 5.17
N GLY A 135 6.73 0.71 5.93
CA GLY A 135 6.71 0.56 7.36
C GLY A 135 5.78 1.54 8.05
N THR A 136 5.47 1.20 9.29
CA THR A 136 4.75 2.05 10.22
C THR A 136 5.50 2.08 11.55
N VAL A 137 5.35 3.17 12.27
CA VAL A 137 5.85 3.31 13.63
C VAL A 137 4.85 4.11 14.44
N ALA A 138 4.62 3.72 15.68
CA ALA A 138 3.79 4.48 16.60
C ALA A 138 4.42 4.51 17.99
N GLY A 139 4.49 5.70 18.56
CA GLY A 139 4.85 5.94 19.95
C GLY A 139 3.63 6.39 20.74
N ASN A 140 3.44 5.82 21.91
CA ASN A 140 2.37 6.18 22.83
C ASN A 140 2.94 6.57 24.16
N TYR A 141 2.35 7.59 24.75
CA TYR A 141 2.54 7.96 26.14
C TYR A 141 1.19 7.99 26.83
N THR A 142 1.05 7.28 27.94
CA THR A 142 -0.15 7.31 28.77
C THR A 142 0.25 7.52 30.22
N HIS A 143 -0.32 8.53 30.83
CA HIS A 143 -0.12 8.77 32.26
C HIS A 143 -1.44 9.17 32.92
N ALA A 144 -1.64 8.64 34.11
CA ALA A 144 -2.83 8.93 34.91
C ALA A 144 -2.42 9.61 36.22
N TRP A 145 -3.16 10.67 36.57
CA TRP A 145 -3.08 11.40 37.85
C TRP A 145 -4.48 11.41 38.47
N ASN A 146 -4.71 10.66 39.53
CA ASN A 146 -6.03 10.58 40.15
C ASN A 146 -7.18 10.44 39.13
N ASP A 147 -7.93 11.50 38.93
CA ASP A 147 -9.10 11.54 38.05
C ASP A 147 -8.82 12.08 36.64
N TYR A 148 -7.56 12.25 36.28
CA TYR A 148 -7.15 12.74 34.98
C TYR A 148 -6.18 11.76 34.31
N MET A 149 -6.37 11.48 33.03
CA MET A 149 -5.46 10.69 32.21
C MET A 149 -5.12 11.44 30.93
N LEU A 150 -3.84 11.51 30.64
CA LEU A 150 -3.30 11.98 29.37
C LEU A 150 -2.87 10.80 28.52
N ASN A 151 -3.30 10.80 27.26
CA ASN A 151 -2.79 9.88 26.25
C ASN A 151 -2.28 10.69 25.06
N VAL A 152 -1.04 10.45 24.66
CA VAL A 152 -0.41 11.05 23.48
C VAL A 152 0.03 9.93 22.55
N ASN A 153 -0.38 10.00 21.30
CA ASN A 153 0.02 9.08 20.25
C ASN A 153 0.62 9.85 19.09
N ILE A 154 1.82 9.48 18.70
CA ILE A 154 2.42 9.89 17.44
C ILE A 154 2.59 8.64 16.58
N ASN A 155 2.13 8.69 15.33
CA ASN A 155 2.28 7.57 14.41
C ASN A 155 2.67 8.04 13.03
N GLY A 156 3.41 7.20 12.35
CA GLY A 156 3.87 7.45 11.00
C GLY A 156 3.82 6.20 10.15
N ARG A 157 3.61 6.40 8.86
CA ARG A 157 3.77 5.39 7.83
C ARG A 157 4.66 5.93 6.74
N PHE A 158 5.46 5.06 6.15
CA PHE A 158 6.32 5.41 5.02
C PHE A 158 6.34 4.29 3.98
N GLN A 159 6.62 4.69 2.75
CA GLN A 159 6.97 3.78 1.68
C GLN A 159 8.05 4.39 0.79
N SER A 160 8.90 3.54 0.22
CA SER A 160 9.84 3.94 -0.82
C SER A 160 9.11 4.19 -2.14
N LYS A 161 9.86 4.53 -3.18
CA LYS A 161 9.29 4.70 -4.50
C LYS A 161 8.53 3.46 -4.97
N ARG A 162 7.45 3.69 -5.70
CA ARG A 162 6.66 2.66 -6.38
C ARG A 162 7.09 2.59 -7.83
N PHE A 163 7.43 1.41 -8.27
CA PHE A 163 7.90 1.17 -9.62
C PHE A 163 6.74 1.13 -10.63
N HIS A 164 6.94 1.78 -11.77
CA HIS A 164 6.00 1.78 -12.89
C HIS A 164 6.75 1.56 -14.22
N PRO A 165 7.34 0.38 -14.43
CA PRO A 165 8.07 0.08 -15.65
C PRO A 165 7.14 0.15 -16.86
N GLY A 166 7.61 0.76 -17.95
CA GLY A 166 6.84 0.89 -19.19
C GLY A 166 5.77 1.98 -19.20
N HIS A 167 5.59 2.71 -18.10
CA HIS A 167 4.66 3.84 -18.07
C HIS A 167 5.39 5.16 -18.34
N SER A 168 4.84 5.99 -19.23
CA SER A 168 5.43 7.29 -19.62
C SER A 168 5.61 8.28 -18.48
N TYR A 169 4.86 8.13 -17.41
CA TYR A 169 4.92 8.98 -16.23
C TYR A 169 5.98 8.54 -15.19
N GLY A 170 6.63 7.39 -15.41
CA GLY A 170 7.71 6.89 -14.58
C GLY A 170 7.31 6.44 -13.18
N ASP A 171 8.32 6.18 -12.34
CA ASP A 171 8.16 5.75 -10.97
C ASP A 171 7.53 6.83 -10.07
N ALA A 172 6.69 6.41 -9.13
CA ALA A 172 6.17 7.30 -8.09
C ALA A 172 7.20 7.50 -6.96
N PRO A 173 7.48 8.73 -6.49
CA PRO A 173 8.39 8.94 -5.38
C PRO A 173 7.87 8.33 -4.08
N GLY A 174 8.81 7.97 -3.21
CA GLY A 174 8.48 7.57 -1.85
C GLY A 174 7.87 8.73 -1.05
N TYR A 175 7.13 8.38 -0.01
CA TYR A 175 6.53 9.37 0.88
C TYR A 175 6.40 8.83 2.31
N GLY A 176 6.21 9.74 3.25
CA GLY A 176 5.85 9.44 4.62
C GLY A 176 4.77 10.40 5.11
N VAL A 177 3.86 9.88 5.94
CA VAL A 177 2.79 10.67 6.57
C VAL A 177 2.84 10.41 8.07
N TRP A 178 2.78 11.48 8.86
CA TRP A 178 2.84 11.45 10.30
C TRP A 178 1.61 12.12 10.90
N ASN A 179 1.11 11.56 11.99
CA ASN A 179 -0.05 12.05 12.70
C ASN A 179 0.28 12.16 14.19
N LEU A 180 -0.37 13.11 14.86
CA LEU A 180 -0.32 13.30 16.30
C LEU A 180 -1.74 13.32 16.84
N ASN A 181 -1.99 12.57 17.89
CA ASN A 181 -3.25 12.55 18.62
C ASN A 181 -2.99 12.77 20.10
N VAL A 182 -3.77 13.63 20.72
CA VAL A 182 -3.72 13.88 22.16
C VAL A 182 -5.13 13.73 22.72
N LYS A 183 -5.26 12.96 23.78
CA LYS A 183 -6.53 12.73 24.46
C LYS A 183 -6.37 13.02 25.95
N HIS A 184 -7.26 13.84 26.45
CA HIS A 184 -7.42 14.17 27.87
C HIS A 184 -8.68 13.48 28.36
N SER A 185 -8.60 12.70 29.43
CA SER A 185 -9.74 12.02 30.04
C SER A 185 -9.89 12.48 31.49
N LEU A 186 -11.07 12.98 31.84
CA LEU A 186 -11.46 13.40 33.18
C LEU A 186 -12.50 12.42 33.72
N THR A 187 -12.24 11.82 34.86
CA THR A 187 -13.09 10.77 35.45
C THR A 187 -13.65 11.12 36.83
N GLY A 188 -13.21 12.23 37.43
CA GLY A 188 -13.55 12.65 38.79
C GLY A 188 -15.00 13.07 39.01
N PHE A 189 -15.82 13.16 37.98
CA PHE A 189 -17.24 13.48 38.13
C PHE A 189 -18.03 12.21 38.50
N GLN A 190 -18.98 12.37 39.45
CA GLN A 190 -19.71 11.24 40.02
C GLN A 190 -20.48 10.40 38.97
N HIS A 191 -21.17 11.06 38.04
CA HIS A 191 -21.99 10.42 37.00
C HIS A 191 -21.50 10.66 35.56
N LEU A 192 -20.40 11.36 35.40
CA LEU A 192 -19.92 11.79 34.10
C LEU A 192 -18.42 11.53 33.94
N GLY A 193 -18.02 11.03 32.79
CA GLY A 193 -16.65 11.07 32.30
C GLY A 193 -16.59 11.97 31.08
N LEU A 194 -15.52 12.74 30.97
CA LEU A 194 -15.28 13.68 29.88
C LEU A 194 -13.98 13.31 29.16
N ASP A 195 -14.04 13.07 27.86
CA ASP A 195 -12.85 12.94 27.04
C ASP A 195 -12.80 14.11 26.06
N PHE A 196 -11.67 14.82 26.07
CA PHE A 196 -11.35 15.83 25.08
C PHE A 196 -10.19 15.35 24.23
N GLY A 197 -10.40 15.23 22.92
CA GLY A 197 -9.42 14.79 21.95
C GLY A 197 -9.06 15.89 20.96
N MET A 198 -7.80 15.95 20.60
CA MET A 198 -7.31 16.76 19.49
C MET A 198 -6.35 15.95 18.65
N GLY A 199 -6.37 16.17 17.34
CA GLY A 199 -5.48 15.48 16.41
C GLY A 199 -5.01 16.39 15.30
N LEU A 200 -3.84 16.05 14.79
CA LEU A 200 -3.22 16.67 13.63
C LEU A 200 -2.75 15.56 12.69
N ASP A 201 -3.51 15.35 11.63
CA ASP A 201 -3.14 14.39 10.60
C ASP A 201 -2.23 15.05 9.57
N ASN A 202 -1.30 14.22 9.03
CA ASN A 202 -0.33 14.65 8.04
C ASN A 202 0.42 15.92 8.45
N ILE A 203 1.10 15.86 9.60
CA ILE A 203 1.80 16.98 10.26
C ILE A 203 2.67 17.76 9.27
N PHE A 204 3.38 17.05 8.38
CA PHE A 204 4.29 17.65 7.39
C PHE A 204 3.60 18.10 6.10
N ASN A 205 2.26 18.06 6.05
CA ASN A 205 1.46 18.44 4.88
C ASN A 205 1.91 17.78 3.57
N LYS A 206 2.27 16.50 3.64
CA LYS A 206 2.72 15.75 2.45
C LYS A 206 1.55 15.48 1.53
N ARG A 207 1.60 16.03 0.33
CA ARG A 207 0.58 15.86 -0.71
C ARG A 207 1.21 15.25 -1.95
N ASP A 208 0.45 14.45 -2.68
CA ASP A 208 0.81 14.10 -4.05
C ASP A 208 0.35 15.25 -4.96
N THR A 209 1.30 15.93 -5.56
CA THR A 209 1.04 17.08 -6.43
C THR A 209 0.96 16.70 -7.91
N ARG A 210 1.05 15.40 -8.24
CA ARG A 210 0.97 14.97 -9.63
C ARG A 210 -0.49 14.88 -10.05
N PRO A 211 -0.89 15.67 -11.05
CA PRO A 211 -2.23 15.60 -11.59
C PRO A 211 -2.40 14.37 -12.47
N ASN A 212 -3.59 13.86 -12.47
CA ASN A 212 -4.19 12.97 -13.47
C ASN A 212 -3.72 11.52 -13.58
N GLY A 213 -4.66 10.66 -13.29
CA GLY A 213 -4.77 9.28 -13.80
C GLY A 213 -3.91 8.26 -13.09
N VAL A 214 -2.89 8.68 -12.40
CA VAL A 214 -2.01 7.76 -11.71
C VAL A 214 -1.75 8.25 -10.30
N ASN A 215 -2.74 8.01 -9.44
CA ASN A 215 -2.61 8.23 -8.01
C ASN A 215 -1.64 7.21 -7.43
N TYR A 216 -0.42 7.61 -7.26
CA TYR A 216 0.64 6.75 -6.80
C TYR A 216 0.78 6.74 -5.31
N ALA A 217 0.54 7.87 -4.69
CA ALA A 217 0.41 7.99 -3.27
C ALA A 217 -1.04 7.71 -2.91
N LEU A 218 -1.25 7.09 -1.77
CA LEU A 218 -2.54 7.18 -1.11
C LEU A 218 -2.89 8.66 -1.03
N LEU A 219 -4.05 9.00 -1.54
CA LEU A 219 -4.56 10.36 -1.47
C LEU A 219 -4.52 10.82 -0.02
N SER A 220 -3.56 11.65 0.30
CA SER A 220 -3.55 12.36 1.56
C SER A 220 -4.18 13.73 1.31
N PRO A 221 -5.26 14.08 1.99
CA PRO A 221 -5.93 15.36 1.80
C PRO A 221 -5.05 16.56 2.21
N GLY A 222 -3.84 16.31 2.69
CA GLY A 222 -2.97 17.31 3.27
C GLY A 222 -3.10 17.34 4.80
N ARG A 223 -2.59 18.39 5.42
CA ARG A 223 -2.71 18.56 6.87
C ARG A 223 -4.16 18.81 7.25
N MET A 224 -4.63 18.10 8.27
CA MET A 224 -5.96 18.24 8.83
C MET A 224 -5.87 18.26 10.35
N ALA A 225 -6.53 19.23 10.97
CA ALA A 225 -6.69 19.27 12.41
C ALA A 225 -8.14 18.97 12.78
N TYR A 226 -8.33 18.30 13.90
CA TYR A 226 -9.66 18.03 14.44
C TYR A 226 -9.64 18.07 15.97
N VAL A 227 -10.83 18.30 16.52
CA VAL A 227 -11.11 18.20 17.96
C VAL A 227 -12.32 17.32 18.16
N SER A 228 -12.38 16.65 19.29
CA SER A 228 -13.50 15.81 19.70
C SER A 228 -13.82 15.98 21.16
N LEU A 229 -15.10 15.90 21.50
CA LEU A 229 -15.60 15.89 22.85
C LEU A 229 -16.51 14.66 23.02
N THR A 230 -16.20 13.82 24.00
CA THR A 230 -17.00 12.65 24.32
C THR A 230 -17.46 12.72 25.78
N LEU A 231 -18.76 12.62 25.99
CA LEU A 231 -19.38 12.51 27.30
C LEU A 231 -19.70 11.03 27.57
N ARG A 232 -19.25 10.50 28.70
CA ARG A 232 -19.51 9.12 29.14
C ARG A 232 -20.36 9.17 30.39
N PHE A 233 -21.59 8.70 30.30
CA PHE A 233 -22.49 8.60 31.46
C PHE A 233 -22.17 7.30 32.21
N LYS A 234 -21.92 7.44 33.51
CA LYS A 234 -21.72 6.32 34.44
C LYS A 234 -23.10 5.97 35.07
N LYS A 235 -23.41 4.70 35.11
CA LYS A 235 -24.57 4.17 35.85
C LYS A 235 -24.24 4.07 37.31
#